data_a4809bdde66e82663c8da9154b004cc8
#
_entry.id   a4809bdde66e82663c8da9154b004cc8
#
_cell.length_a   1.000
_cell.length_b   1.000
_cell.length_c   1.000
_cell.angle_alpha   90.00
_cell.angle_beta   90.00
_cell.angle_gamma   90.00
#
_symmetry.space_group_name_H-M   'P 1'
#
loop_
_entity.id
_entity.type
_entity.pdbx_description
1 polymer ?
#
loop_
_entity_poly.entity_id
_entity_poly.type
_entity_poly.pdbx_seq_one_letter_code
_entity_poly.pdbx_strand_id
1 'polypeptide(L)'
;HGQKAFHKEDKSDLEGFVHNFTTRKIPKLEKYYSYIDAYSKKLESLSPHAIKSTDIFEYIADNIGRRSILVINSENDKANVDASCNPRDLFTFAIGGNIVSRGLTFNNLLTFFFSRNVKGKMQQNTYVQRARMFGTRPYIKWFELCIPDSLYEDWATCFADHEMSIQSAIR
;
A
#
# COMPACT_ATOMS: atom_id res chain seq x y z
N HIS A 1 -16.46 -1.12 17.49
CA HIS A 1 -17.14 -0.15 16.57
C HIS A 1 -16.18 0.68 15.68
N GLY A 2 -14.87 0.83 16.02
CA GLY A 2 -13.98 1.74 15.31
C GLY A 2 -13.53 1.30 13.91
N GLN A 3 -13.15 0.04 13.69
CA GLN A 3 -12.50 -0.35 12.44
C GLN A 3 -13.39 -0.25 11.19
N LYS A 4 -14.64 -0.69 11.28
CA LYS A 4 -15.57 -0.64 10.13
C LYS A 4 -15.95 0.79 9.73
N ALA A 5 -15.98 1.73 10.67
CA ALA A 5 -16.24 3.14 10.38
C ALA A 5 -15.09 3.76 9.59
N PHE A 6 -13.84 3.54 10.03
CA PHE A 6 -12.65 4.02 9.32
C PHE A 6 -12.52 3.45 7.90
N HIS A 7 -12.81 2.15 7.71
CA HIS A 7 -12.78 1.56 6.37
C HIS A 7 -13.80 2.19 5.41
N LYS A 8 -14.94 2.65 5.93
CA LYS A 8 -15.94 3.38 5.12
C LYS A 8 -15.45 4.79 4.76
N GLU A 9 -14.81 5.47 5.70
CA GLU A 9 -14.22 6.77 5.49
C GLU A 9 -13.09 6.70 4.44
N ASP A 10 -12.12 5.79 4.64
CA ASP A 10 -11.02 5.55 3.68
C ASP A 10 -11.57 5.24 2.27
N LYS A 11 -12.63 4.43 2.19
CA LYS A 11 -13.29 4.13 0.91
C LYS A 11 -13.90 5.36 0.28
N SER A 12 -14.62 6.17 1.07
CA SER A 12 -15.25 7.40 0.60
C SER A 12 -14.22 8.41 0.09
N ASP A 13 -13.08 8.53 0.77
CA ASP A 13 -11.99 9.41 0.38
C ASP A 13 -11.36 8.97 -0.94
N LEU A 14 -11.13 7.66 -1.13
CA LEU A 14 -10.66 7.11 -2.40
C LEU A 14 -11.67 7.30 -3.53
N GLU A 15 -12.95 7.10 -3.27
CA GLU A 15 -14.01 7.36 -4.26
C GLU A 15 -14.07 8.84 -4.64
N GLY A 16 -13.90 9.73 -3.68
CA GLY A 16 -13.81 11.19 -3.91
C GLY A 16 -12.59 11.58 -4.74
N PHE A 17 -11.42 10.98 -4.45
CA PHE A 17 -10.21 11.13 -5.25
C PHE A 17 -10.43 10.70 -6.70
N VAL A 18 -10.95 9.50 -6.90
CA VAL A 18 -11.25 8.97 -8.24
C VAL A 18 -12.23 9.87 -9.00
N HIS A 19 -13.29 10.32 -8.34
CA HIS A 19 -14.28 11.22 -8.95
C HIS A 19 -13.63 12.52 -9.42
N ASN A 20 -12.74 13.12 -8.61
CA ASN A 20 -12.05 14.36 -8.98
C ASN A 20 -11.15 14.17 -10.21
N PHE A 21 -10.41 13.05 -10.29
CA PHE A 21 -9.59 12.72 -11.47
C PHE A 21 -10.44 12.44 -12.71
N THR A 22 -11.46 11.60 -12.59
CA THR A 22 -12.35 11.26 -13.71
C THR A 22 -13.08 12.48 -14.27
N THR A 23 -13.47 13.41 -13.40
CA THR A 23 -14.16 14.65 -13.81
C THR A 23 -13.22 15.80 -14.11
N ARG A 24 -11.91 15.60 -14.01
CA ARG A 24 -10.87 16.61 -14.22
C ARG A 24 -11.14 17.93 -13.48
N LYS A 25 -11.55 17.84 -12.22
CA LYS A 25 -11.80 19.02 -11.36
C LYS A 25 -10.48 19.66 -10.94
N ILE A 26 -9.87 20.43 -11.82
CA ILE A 26 -8.53 21.01 -11.69
C ILE A 26 -8.28 21.65 -10.31
N PRO A 27 -9.13 22.51 -9.74
CA PRO A 27 -8.86 23.11 -8.43
C PRO A 27 -8.71 22.10 -7.29
N LYS A 28 -9.37 20.94 -7.40
CA LYS A 28 -9.25 19.85 -6.41
C LYS A 28 -8.07 18.93 -6.68
N LEU A 29 -7.53 18.94 -7.88
CA LEU A 29 -6.40 18.11 -8.30
C LEU A 29 -5.06 18.81 -8.10
N GLU A 30 -5.05 20.13 -7.96
CA GLU A 30 -3.83 20.95 -7.86
C GLU A 30 -2.87 20.43 -6.77
N LYS A 31 -3.41 20.04 -5.62
CA LYS A 31 -2.62 19.46 -4.53
C LYS A 31 -1.89 18.17 -4.90
N TYR A 32 -2.37 17.42 -5.88
CA TYR A 32 -1.75 16.17 -6.31
C TYR A 32 -0.61 16.38 -7.31
N TYR A 33 -0.54 17.53 -7.98
CA TYR A 33 0.54 17.82 -8.91
C TYR A 33 1.91 17.79 -8.24
N SER A 34 2.03 18.35 -7.03
CA SER A 34 3.30 18.34 -6.28
C SER A 34 3.75 16.93 -5.93
N TYR A 35 2.82 16.06 -5.57
CA TYR A 35 3.12 14.64 -5.30
C TYR A 35 3.54 13.90 -6.57
N ILE A 36 2.80 14.11 -7.67
CA ILE A 36 3.11 13.48 -8.97
C ILE A 36 4.48 13.95 -9.47
N ASP A 37 4.81 15.23 -9.32
CA ASP A 37 6.11 15.77 -9.70
C ASP A 37 7.26 15.18 -8.86
N ALA A 38 7.06 15.04 -7.56
CA ALA A 38 8.02 14.39 -6.68
C ALA A 38 8.24 12.92 -7.06
N TYR A 39 7.17 12.20 -7.40
CA TYR A 39 7.24 10.82 -7.87
C TYR A 39 7.89 10.71 -9.24
N SER A 40 7.61 11.61 -10.17
CA SER A 40 8.25 11.67 -11.49
C SER A 40 9.77 11.73 -11.34
N LYS A 41 10.28 12.63 -10.50
CA LYS A 41 11.71 12.75 -10.20
C LYS A 41 12.31 11.48 -9.58
N LYS A 42 11.55 10.81 -8.70
CA LYS A 42 11.97 9.53 -8.13
C LYS A 42 12.03 8.44 -9.20
N LEU A 43 11.05 8.38 -10.10
CA LEU A 43 11.01 7.40 -11.19
C LEU A 43 12.15 7.60 -12.18
N GLU A 44 12.54 8.85 -12.47
CA GLU A 44 13.70 9.16 -13.32
C GLU A 44 14.99 8.55 -12.78
N SER A 45 15.16 8.50 -11.45
CA SER A 45 16.32 7.86 -10.81
C SER A 45 16.33 6.33 -10.94
N LEU A 46 15.18 5.71 -11.20
CA LEU A 46 14.99 4.26 -11.26
C LEU A 46 14.84 3.73 -12.71
N SER A 47 14.61 4.61 -13.67
CA SER A 47 14.36 4.26 -15.06
C SER A 47 15.27 5.07 -15.99
N PRO A 48 15.82 4.49 -17.07
CA PRO A 48 16.59 5.22 -18.07
C PRO A 48 15.72 6.17 -18.91
N HIS A 49 14.40 6.09 -18.80
CA HIS A 49 13.47 6.93 -19.54
C HIS A 49 12.87 7.99 -18.61
N ALA A 50 13.05 9.26 -18.97
CA ALA A 50 12.40 10.37 -18.30
C ALA A 50 10.88 10.27 -18.49
N ILE A 51 10.13 10.22 -17.38
CA ILE A 51 8.67 10.20 -17.38
C ILE A 51 8.21 11.56 -16.86
N LYS A 52 7.54 12.33 -17.70
CA LYS A 52 7.05 13.65 -17.29
C LYS A 52 5.87 13.53 -16.32
N SER A 53 5.82 14.42 -15.33
CA SER A 53 4.71 14.48 -14.37
C SER A 53 3.36 14.69 -15.06
N THR A 54 3.33 15.42 -16.18
CA THR A 54 2.13 15.60 -17.01
C THR A 54 1.62 14.28 -17.59
N ASP A 55 2.52 13.42 -18.06
CA ASP A 55 2.16 12.14 -18.68
C ASP A 55 1.59 11.19 -17.62
N ILE A 56 2.15 11.21 -16.40
CA ILE A 56 1.64 10.45 -15.25
C ILE A 56 0.23 10.93 -14.90
N PHE A 57 0.04 12.25 -14.82
CA PHE A 57 -1.26 12.83 -14.49
C PHE A 57 -2.33 12.44 -15.51
N GLU A 58 -2.05 12.62 -16.80
CA GLU A 58 -2.97 12.26 -17.88
C GLU A 58 -3.28 10.76 -17.88
N TYR A 59 -2.25 9.93 -17.68
CA TYR A 59 -2.45 8.48 -17.58
C TYR A 59 -3.39 8.10 -16.43
N ILE A 60 -3.23 8.70 -15.26
CA ILE A 60 -4.13 8.47 -14.13
C ILE A 60 -5.54 8.96 -14.48
N ALA A 61 -5.68 10.18 -15.00
CA ALA A 61 -6.97 10.78 -15.32
C ALA A 61 -7.77 9.94 -16.34
N ASP A 62 -7.08 9.39 -17.34
CA ASP A 62 -7.71 8.60 -18.39
C ASP A 62 -8.05 7.17 -17.95
N ASN A 63 -7.29 6.61 -17.02
CA ASN A 63 -7.39 5.19 -16.68
C ASN A 63 -7.95 4.89 -15.30
N ILE A 64 -8.05 5.87 -14.38
CA ILE A 64 -8.53 5.63 -13.01
C ILE A 64 -9.98 5.10 -12.95
N GLY A 65 -10.73 5.24 -14.03
CA GLY A 65 -12.03 4.60 -14.19
C GLY A 65 -11.98 3.07 -14.12
N ARG A 66 -10.84 2.47 -14.50
CA ARG A 66 -10.59 1.02 -14.45
C ARG A 66 -10.03 0.63 -13.09
N ARG A 67 -10.88 0.67 -12.08
CA ARG A 67 -10.51 0.46 -10.68
C ARG A 67 -11.45 -0.43 -9.92
N SER A 68 -10.91 -1.07 -8.88
CA SER A 68 -11.66 -1.70 -7.80
C SER A 68 -11.25 -1.11 -6.45
N ILE A 69 -12.22 -0.76 -5.61
CA ILE A 69 -12.02 -0.37 -4.21
C ILE A 69 -12.69 -1.42 -3.33
N LEU A 70 -11.89 -2.30 -2.76
CA LEU A 70 -12.31 -3.51 -2.05
C LEU A 70 -12.12 -3.34 -0.55
N VAL A 71 -13.18 -3.50 0.23
CA VAL A 71 -13.11 -3.49 1.70
C VAL A 71 -13.15 -4.93 2.20
N ILE A 72 -12.13 -5.34 2.94
CA ILE A 72 -11.96 -6.68 3.48
C ILE A 72 -12.08 -6.62 5.01
N ASN A 73 -13.24 -7.00 5.51
CA ASN A 73 -13.54 -6.98 6.95
C ASN A 73 -13.39 -8.36 7.62
N SER A 74 -13.51 -9.43 6.87
CA SER A 74 -13.40 -10.80 7.37
C SER A 74 -12.88 -11.75 6.28
N GLU A 75 -12.35 -12.90 6.69
CA GLU A 75 -11.95 -13.98 5.77
C GLU A 75 -13.15 -14.55 4.98
N ASN A 76 -14.36 -14.28 5.46
CA ASN A 76 -15.59 -14.70 4.78
C ASN A 76 -15.91 -13.84 3.55
N ASP A 77 -15.26 -12.68 3.40
CA ASP A 77 -15.36 -11.83 2.20
C ASP A 77 -14.54 -12.43 1.03
N LYS A 78 -14.74 -13.71 0.73
CA LYS A 78 -13.90 -14.47 -0.22
C LYS A 78 -13.75 -13.82 -1.59
N ALA A 79 -14.81 -13.24 -2.11
CA ALA A 79 -14.77 -12.57 -3.42
C ALA A 79 -13.85 -11.32 -3.41
N ASN A 80 -13.94 -10.50 -2.36
CA ASN A 80 -13.07 -9.33 -2.20
C ASN A 80 -11.62 -9.74 -1.90
N VAL A 81 -11.42 -10.82 -1.14
CA VAL A 81 -10.09 -11.38 -0.88
C VAL A 81 -9.46 -11.85 -2.17
N ASP A 82 -10.14 -12.66 -2.97
CA ASP A 82 -9.62 -13.14 -4.25
C ASP A 82 -9.32 -12.00 -5.20
N ALA A 83 -10.26 -11.08 -5.38
CA ALA A 83 -10.09 -9.91 -6.25
C ALA A 83 -8.94 -8.99 -5.81
N SER A 84 -8.63 -8.92 -4.52
CA SER A 84 -7.51 -8.13 -4.01
C SER A 84 -6.17 -8.82 -4.18
N CYS A 85 -6.12 -10.15 -4.01
CA CYS A 85 -4.90 -10.94 -4.19
C CYS A 85 -4.54 -11.15 -5.67
N ASN A 86 -5.56 -11.24 -6.54
CA ASN A 86 -5.45 -11.46 -7.99
C ASN A 86 -6.16 -10.34 -8.75
N PRO A 87 -5.66 -9.10 -8.73
CA PRO A 87 -6.34 -7.96 -9.32
C PRO A 87 -6.50 -8.11 -10.84
N ARG A 88 -7.68 -7.76 -11.34
CA ARG A 88 -8.00 -7.73 -12.78
C ARG A 88 -8.10 -6.29 -13.31
N ASP A 89 -8.41 -5.36 -12.42
CA ASP A 89 -8.46 -3.94 -12.76
C ASP A 89 -7.06 -3.31 -12.73
N LEU A 90 -6.90 -2.26 -13.49
CA LEU A 90 -5.62 -1.53 -13.59
C LEU A 90 -5.22 -0.92 -12.23
N PHE A 91 -6.20 -0.40 -11.49
CA PHE A 91 -6.01 0.13 -10.15
C PHE A 91 -6.87 -0.67 -9.16
N THR A 92 -6.24 -1.35 -8.23
CA THR A 92 -6.95 -2.09 -7.17
C THR A 92 -6.50 -1.59 -5.80
N PHE A 93 -7.45 -1.08 -5.04
CA PHE A 93 -7.25 -0.60 -3.68
C PHE A 93 -7.91 -1.58 -2.71
N ALA A 94 -7.12 -2.21 -1.86
CA ALA A 94 -7.60 -3.10 -0.82
C ALA A 94 -7.53 -2.40 0.55
N ILE A 95 -8.67 -2.19 1.17
CA ILE A 95 -8.80 -1.56 2.48
C ILE A 95 -9.16 -2.62 3.51
N GLY A 96 -8.38 -2.74 4.57
CA GLY A 96 -8.67 -3.71 5.61
C GLY A 96 -7.79 -3.55 6.84
N GLY A 97 -8.12 -4.29 7.88
CA GLY A 97 -7.38 -4.31 9.14
C GLY A 97 -6.34 -5.44 9.19
N ASN A 98 -6.35 -6.16 10.30
CA ASN A 98 -5.39 -7.25 10.56
C ASN A 98 -5.39 -8.36 9.49
N ILE A 99 -6.49 -8.61 8.83
CA ILE A 99 -6.61 -9.64 7.79
C ILE A 99 -5.70 -9.30 6.61
N VAL A 100 -5.78 -8.06 6.12
CA VAL A 100 -4.94 -7.56 5.04
C VAL A 100 -3.46 -7.63 5.43
N SER A 101 -3.13 -7.32 6.68
CA SER A 101 -1.74 -7.25 7.14
C SER A 101 -1.12 -8.58 7.56
N ARG A 102 -1.88 -9.67 7.71
CA ARG A 102 -1.36 -10.94 8.26
C ARG A 102 -1.67 -12.17 7.44
N GLY A 103 -2.81 -12.21 6.78
CA GLY A 103 -3.37 -13.44 6.19
C GLY A 103 -3.31 -13.51 4.68
N LEU A 104 -3.06 -12.42 3.99
CA LEU A 104 -3.17 -12.34 2.54
C LEU A 104 -1.81 -12.18 1.86
N THR A 105 -1.67 -12.80 0.70
CA THR A 105 -0.53 -12.60 -0.20
C THR A 105 -1.02 -11.89 -1.44
N PHE A 106 -0.50 -10.71 -1.68
CA PHE A 106 -0.85 -9.89 -2.85
C PHE A 106 0.18 -10.08 -3.95
N ASN A 107 -0.22 -10.61 -5.09
CA ASN A 107 0.70 -10.93 -6.18
C ASN A 107 1.31 -9.69 -6.84
N ASN A 108 0.54 -8.61 -6.96
CA ASN A 108 0.95 -7.38 -7.65
C ASN A 108 0.95 -6.15 -6.72
N LEU A 109 1.34 -6.31 -5.46
CA LEU A 109 1.37 -5.22 -4.50
C LEU A 109 2.48 -4.24 -4.84
N LEU A 110 2.14 -3.00 -5.18
CA LEU A 110 3.07 -1.91 -5.47
C LEU A 110 3.21 -0.93 -4.30
N THR A 111 2.15 -0.73 -3.54
CA THR A 111 2.16 0.19 -2.40
C THR A 111 1.46 -0.45 -1.22
N PHE A 112 2.06 -0.33 -0.05
CA PHE A 112 1.43 -0.69 1.21
C PHE A 112 1.44 0.49 2.16
N PHE A 113 0.25 0.87 2.65
CA PHE A 113 0.06 2.00 3.54
C PHE A 113 -0.47 1.54 4.90
N PHE A 114 0.31 1.79 5.96
CA PHE A 114 -0.12 1.57 7.33
C PHE A 114 -0.64 2.88 7.92
N SER A 115 -1.94 2.97 8.14
CA SER A 115 -2.58 4.17 8.71
C SER A 115 -2.53 4.23 10.24
N ARG A 116 -2.02 3.21 10.92
CA ARG A 116 -2.09 3.12 12.39
C ARG A 116 -0.77 2.67 13.00
N ASN A 117 -0.42 3.32 14.12
CA ASN A 117 0.61 2.82 15.00
C ASN A 117 0.14 1.55 15.73
N VAL A 118 1.06 0.64 15.95
CA VAL A 118 0.83 -0.53 16.82
C VAL A 118 0.93 -0.07 18.26
N LYS A 119 -0.10 -0.37 19.07
CA LYS A 119 -0.02 -0.11 20.50
C LYS A 119 0.76 -1.25 21.18
N GLY A 120 1.85 -0.89 21.85
CA GLY A 120 2.70 -1.83 22.58
C GLY A 120 3.81 -2.47 21.71
N LYS A 121 4.72 -3.19 22.36
CA LYS A 121 5.86 -3.86 21.73
C LYS A 121 5.36 -4.95 20.76
N MET A 122 5.84 -4.91 19.53
CA MET A 122 5.47 -5.90 18.52
C MET A 122 6.11 -7.26 18.87
N GLN A 123 5.29 -8.30 18.84
CA GLN A 123 5.78 -9.67 19.02
C GLN A 123 6.42 -10.16 17.72
N GLN A 124 7.47 -10.96 17.84
CA GLN A 124 8.23 -11.52 16.72
C GLN A 124 7.35 -12.25 15.70
N ASN A 125 6.40 -13.08 16.16
CA ASN A 125 5.46 -13.77 15.26
C ASN A 125 4.60 -12.80 14.44
N THR A 126 4.19 -11.68 15.02
CA THR A 126 3.43 -10.63 14.31
C THR A 126 4.28 -9.96 13.26
N TYR A 127 5.53 -9.66 13.56
CA TYR A 127 6.49 -9.10 12.62
C TYR A 127 6.69 -10.05 11.42
N VAL A 128 7.02 -11.32 11.67
CA VAL A 128 7.24 -12.31 10.61
C VAL A 128 6.02 -12.50 9.72
N GLN A 129 4.82 -12.52 10.30
CA GLN A 129 3.58 -12.62 9.52
C GLN A 129 3.38 -11.41 8.59
N ARG A 130 3.70 -10.20 9.05
CA ARG A 130 3.62 -8.98 8.22
C ARG A 130 4.71 -8.92 7.17
N ALA A 131 5.92 -9.37 7.51
CA ALA A 131 7.05 -9.38 6.57
C ALA A 131 6.79 -10.24 5.32
N ARG A 132 5.89 -11.22 5.37
CA ARG A 132 5.48 -12.01 4.20
C ARG A 132 4.95 -11.17 3.04
N MET A 133 4.39 -9.99 3.31
CA MET A 133 3.92 -9.07 2.28
C MET A 133 5.07 -8.44 1.49
N PHE A 134 6.28 -8.41 2.06
CA PHE A 134 7.46 -7.75 1.50
C PHE A 134 8.45 -8.72 0.85
N GLY A 135 8.03 -9.96 0.59
CA GLY A 135 8.87 -10.98 -0.04
C GLY A 135 9.46 -10.52 -1.38
N THR A 136 10.56 -11.16 -1.78
CA THR A 136 11.26 -10.87 -3.04
C THR A 136 10.30 -10.90 -4.23
N ARG A 137 10.33 -9.85 -5.04
CA ARG A 137 9.48 -9.68 -6.21
C ARG A 137 10.29 -9.11 -7.37
N PRO A 138 9.97 -9.46 -8.62
CA PRO A 138 10.68 -8.91 -9.79
C PRO A 138 10.67 -7.38 -9.86
N TYR A 139 9.63 -6.75 -9.31
CA TYR A 139 9.40 -5.31 -9.30
C TYR A 139 9.63 -4.66 -7.92
N ILE A 140 10.40 -5.30 -7.02
CA ILE A 140 10.63 -4.78 -5.65
C ILE A 140 11.18 -3.35 -5.62
N LYS A 141 11.93 -2.93 -6.64
CA LYS A 141 12.43 -1.56 -6.79
C LYS A 141 11.32 -0.50 -6.92
N TRP A 142 10.12 -0.92 -7.35
CA TRP A 142 8.95 -0.05 -7.51
C TRP A 142 8.02 -0.09 -6.29
N PHE A 143 8.32 -0.98 -5.34
CA PHE A 143 7.48 -1.13 -4.16
C PHE A 143 7.67 0.04 -3.21
N GLU A 144 6.55 0.60 -2.74
CA GLU A 144 6.50 1.70 -1.79
C GLU A 144 5.87 1.25 -0.48
N LEU A 145 6.59 1.43 0.63
CA LEU A 145 6.10 1.18 1.97
C LEU A 145 5.88 2.51 2.68
N CYS A 146 4.63 2.83 2.98
CA CYS A 146 4.25 4.01 3.75
C CYS A 146 3.87 3.58 5.17
N ILE A 147 4.73 3.85 6.13
CA ILE A 147 4.50 3.54 7.55
C ILE A 147 4.90 4.71 8.43
N PRO A 148 4.30 4.86 9.62
CA PRO A 148 4.79 5.82 10.62
C PRO A 148 6.23 5.52 11.05
N ASP A 149 7.03 6.55 11.32
CA ASP A 149 8.43 6.42 11.71
C ASP A 149 8.61 5.51 12.94
N SER A 150 7.76 5.69 13.96
CA SER A 150 7.78 4.84 15.15
C SER A 150 7.56 3.36 14.84
N LEU A 151 6.73 3.03 13.83
CA LEU A 151 6.51 1.66 13.41
C LEU A 151 7.71 1.12 12.63
N TYR A 152 8.38 1.97 11.86
CA TYR A 152 9.63 1.61 11.18
C TYR A 152 10.73 1.26 12.17
N GLU A 153 10.91 2.07 13.21
CA GLU A 153 11.88 1.83 14.29
C GLU A 153 11.61 0.52 15.03
N ASP A 154 10.34 0.25 15.37
CA ASP A 154 9.92 -1.01 15.99
C ASP A 154 10.26 -2.21 15.10
N TRP A 155 10.04 -2.09 13.79
CA TRP A 155 10.34 -3.17 12.84
C TRP A 155 11.84 -3.38 12.66
N ALA A 156 12.62 -2.31 12.56
CA ALA A 156 14.07 -2.39 12.47
C ALA A 156 14.68 -3.08 13.68
N THR A 157 14.20 -2.73 14.89
CA THR A 157 14.62 -3.38 16.15
C THR A 157 14.24 -4.86 16.18
N CYS A 158 12.98 -5.20 15.83
CA CYS A 158 12.53 -6.60 15.80
C CYS A 158 13.32 -7.43 14.78
N PHE A 159 13.71 -6.84 13.66
CA PHE A 159 14.52 -7.52 12.64
C PHE A 159 15.93 -7.81 13.16
N ALA A 160 16.60 -6.83 13.77
CA ALA A 160 17.92 -6.98 14.35
C ALA A 160 17.95 -8.04 15.48
N ASP A 161 16.96 -8.01 16.37
CA ASP A 161 16.82 -9.00 17.46
C ASP A 161 16.62 -10.42 16.89
N HIS A 162 15.84 -10.55 15.82
CA HIS A 162 15.62 -11.83 15.16
C HIS A 162 16.87 -12.39 14.51
N GLU A 163 17.61 -11.55 13.79
CA GLU A 163 18.87 -11.93 13.15
C GLU A 163 19.91 -12.38 14.18
N MET A 164 20.08 -11.63 15.28
CA MET A 164 20.97 -12.00 16.39
C MET A 164 20.57 -13.34 17.01
N SER A 165 19.27 -13.60 17.17
CA SER A 165 18.76 -14.87 17.73
C SER A 165 19.09 -16.04 16.82
N ILE A 166 18.95 -15.90 15.49
CA ILE A 166 19.32 -16.93 14.52
C ILE A 166 20.82 -17.19 14.56
N GLN A 167 21.65 -16.16 14.54
CA GLN A 167 23.10 -16.30 14.59
C GLN A 167 23.59 -16.98 15.88
N SER A 168 22.91 -16.74 17.01
CA SER A 168 23.20 -17.38 18.27
C SER A 168 22.83 -18.87 18.31
N ALA A 169 21.75 -19.23 17.56
CA ALA A 169 21.30 -20.64 17.50
C ALA A 169 22.13 -21.52 16.55
N ILE A 170 22.90 -20.93 15.63
CA ILE A 170 23.76 -21.62 14.66
C ILE A 170 25.17 -21.90 15.25
N ARG A 171 25.53 -21.25 16.34
CA ARG A 171 26.80 -21.48 17.06
C ARG A 171 26.67 -22.61 18.07
#